data_9138b335d5bd1c5837d6d526a28d85c3
#
_entry.id   9138b335d5bd1c5837d6d526a28d85c3
#
_cell.length_a   1.000
_cell.length_b   1.000
_cell.length_c   1.000
_cell.angle_alpha   90.00
_cell.angle_beta   90.00
_cell.angle_gamma   90.00
#
_symmetry.space_group_name_H-M   'P 1'
#
loop_
_entity.id
_entity.type
_entity.pdbx_description
1 polymer ?
#
loop_
_entity_poly.entity_id
_entity_poly.type
_entity_poly.pdbx_seq_one_letter_code
_entity_poly.pdbx_strand_id
1 'polypeptide(L)'
;MIPQTSVNWNAFNYKYSTNPQHAFESLTYYLFCHEFQQPYGIFRYFNQPHIETNPIHVGDRYIGFQSKYYADSVTMSSKEQELVGAVKGAVQRYPGITTLYFYISREFSPSSKKDDIMPSYQKKVEAVAEELGIELVWRVPSNLEAQLMQDRQLTICRNVFFQVDSAVQTCCENLVKHKREIFDHIHTSVRYRENDITLEHIQLDLSSFLNSDAVILLIDGAAGSGKSALVKQLTDGLTNDCAFLAFKSTDLDVNDILNFLTPYGELNLDEVIDVYKMADTRVLYIDAAEKFFICEYQETFEDILNRFMA
;
A
#
# COMPACT_ATOMS: atom_id res chain seq x y z
N MET A 1 -1.49 -11.28 17.95
CA MET A 1 -0.84 -10.81 16.72
C MET A 1 -1.73 -11.22 15.56
N ILE A 2 -2.51 -10.30 15.02
CA ILE A 2 -3.27 -10.56 13.80
C ILE A 2 -2.21 -10.61 12.69
N PRO A 3 -2.11 -11.69 11.90
CA PRO A 3 -1.19 -11.70 10.77
C PRO A 3 -1.54 -10.50 9.89
N GLN A 4 -0.57 -9.66 9.56
CA GLN A 4 -0.72 -8.66 8.51
C GLN A 4 -0.83 -9.40 7.17
N THR A 5 -2.03 -9.80 6.85
CA THR A 5 -2.36 -10.51 5.61
C THR A 5 -3.13 -9.60 4.66
N SER A 6 -3.13 -8.30 4.90
CA SER A 6 -3.76 -7.33 4.02
C SER A 6 -3.03 -7.29 2.68
N VAL A 7 -3.80 -7.22 1.62
CA VAL A 7 -3.29 -6.95 0.27
C VAL A 7 -2.78 -5.52 0.25
N ASN A 8 -1.50 -5.34 -0.01
CA ASN A 8 -0.86 -4.03 0.00
C ASN A 8 -0.74 -3.47 -1.42
N TRP A 9 -1.70 -2.65 -1.83
CA TRP A 9 -1.72 -2.03 -3.16
C TRP A 9 -0.55 -1.04 -3.36
N ASN A 10 -0.05 -0.41 -2.28
CA ASN A 10 1.12 0.46 -2.38
C ASN A 10 2.37 -0.36 -2.74
N ALA A 11 2.54 -1.54 -2.15
CA ALA A 11 3.62 -2.46 -2.53
C ALA A 11 3.49 -2.92 -3.99
N PHE A 12 2.27 -3.18 -4.49
CA PHE A 12 2.02 -3.50 -5.88
C PHE A 12 2.42 -2.32 -6.79
N ASN A 13 1.97 -1.12 -6.49
CA ASN A 13 2.24 0.08 -7.28
C ASN A 13 3.74 0.41 -7.32
N TYR A 14 4.43 0.26 -6.19
CA TYR A 14 5.89 0.41 -6.10
C TYR A 14 6.62 -0.62 -6.97
N LYS A 15 6.34 -1.89 -6.74
CA LYS A 15 7.03 -3.01 -7.41
C LYS A 15 6.87 -2.97 -8.94
N TYR A 16 5.72 -2.52 -9.41
CA TYR A 16 5.39 -2.49 -10.83
C TYR A 16 5.26 -1.07 -11.38
N SER A 17 5.91 -0.09 -10.76
CA SER A 17 5.84 1.34 -11.13
C SER A 17 6.11 1.62 -12.61
N THR A 18 6.97 0.82 -13.27
CA THR A 18 7.29 0.96 -14.68
C THR A 18 6.22 0.43 -15.62
N ASN A 19 5.42 -0.56 -15.19
CA ASN A 19 4.35 -1.16 -16.00
C ASN A 19 3.22 -1.77 -15.14
N PRO A 20 2.49 -0.95 -14.37
CA PRO A 20 1.45 -1.43 -13.47
C PRO A 20 0.27 -2.05 -14.21
N GLN A 21 -0.01 -1.62 -15.45
CA GLN A 21 -1.09 -2.16 -16.28
C GLN A 21 -0.86 -3.63 -16.59
N HIS A 22 0.34 -3.99 -17.05
CA HIS A 22 0.69 -5.38 -17.38
C HIS A 22 0.73 -6.27 -16.13
N ALA A 23 1.21 -5.75 -15.01
CA ALA A 23 1.20 -6.47 -13.74
C ALA A 23 -0.23 -6.74 -13.26
N PHE A 24 -1.12 -5.75 -13.38
CA PHE A 24 -2.52 -5.90 -13.02
C PHE A 24 -3.25 -6.87 -13.94
N GLU A 25 -3.00 -6.81 -15.25
CA GLU A 25 -3.50 -7.80 -16.22
C GLU A 25 -3.04 -9.22 -15.85
N SER A 26 -1.77 -9.38 -15.49
CA SER A 26 -1.25 -10.69 -15.07
C SER A 26 -1.90 -11.19 -13.79
N LEU A 27 -2.07 -10.32 -12.78
CA LEU A 27 -2.78 -10.65 -11.54
C LEU A 27 -4.20 -11.13 -11.83
N THR A 28 -4.96 -10.34 -12.58
CA THR A 28 -6.37 -10.64 -12.88
C THR A 28 -6.52 -11.87 -13.76
N TYR A 29 -5.56 -12.13 -14.65
CA TYR A 29 -5.49 -13.37 -15.41
C TYR A 29 -5.38 -14.60 -14.51
N TYR A 30 -4.48 -14.58 -13.51
CA TYR A 30 -4.37 -15.70 -12.56
C TYR A 30 -5.62 -15.86 -11.71
N LEU A 31 -6.23 -14.76 -11.26
CA LEU A 31 -7.47 -14.79 -10.49
C LEU A 31 -8.63 -15.35 -11.31
N PHE A 32 -8.76 -14.95 -12.57
CA PHE A 32 -9.77 -15.47 -13.49
C PHE A 32 -9.58 -16.96 -13.77
N CYS A 33 -8.35 -17.38 -14.08
CA CYS A 33 -8.03 -18.79 -14.31
C CYS A 33 -8.33 -19.63 -13.06
N HIS A 34 -8.05 -19.12 -11.86
CA HIS A 34 -8.35 -19.80 -10.60
C HIS A 34 -9.85 -19.90 -10.36
N GLU A 35 -10.61 -18.80 -10.52
CA GLU A 35 -12.07 -18.78 -10.34
C GLU A 35 -12.78 -19.79 -11.24
N PHE A 36 -12.31 -19.93 -12.48
CA PHE A 36 -12.90 -20.83 -13.48
C PHE A 36 -12.16 -22.15 -13.67
N GLN A 37 -11.32 -22.53 -12.74
CA GLN A 37 -10.61 -23.81 -12.72
C GLN A 37 -9.86 -24.13 -14.03
N GLN A 38 -9.10 -23.16 -14.53
CA GLN A 38 -8.27 -23.26 -15.72
C GLN A 38 -6.78 -23.49 -15.36
N PRO A 39 -6.37 -24.70 -14.91
CA PRO A 39 -5.04 -24.92 -14.34
C PRO A 39 -3.90 -24.78 -15.34
N TYR A 40 -4.20 -24.93 -16.63
CA TYR A 40 -3.23 -24.76 -17.72
C TYR A 40 -3.30 -23.38 -18.37
N GLY A 41 -4.09 -22.47 -17.77
CA GLY A 41 -4.34 -21.14 -18.33
C GLY A 41 -5.31 -21.18 -19.53
N ILE A 42 -5.51 -20.02 -20.13
CA ILE A 42 -6.40 -19.79 -21.25
C ILE A 42 -5.59 -19.23 -22.42
N PHE A 43 -5.84 -19.75 -23.62
CA PHE A 43 -5.15 -19.26 -24.80
C PHE A 43 -5.45 -17.77 -25.04
N ARG A 44 -4.41 -16.99 -25.36
CA ARG A 44 -4.51 -15.59 -25.73
C ARG A 44 -3.56 -15.24 -26.87
N TYR A 45 -3.94 -14.27 -27.68
CA TYR A 45 -3.05 -13.68 -28.65
C TYR A 45 -2.25 -12.53 -28.01
N PHE A 46 -1.08 -12.25 -28.50
CA PHE A 46 -0.32 -11.08 -28.11
C PHE A 46 -1.09 -9.81 -28.52
N ASN A 47 -1.29 -8.88 -27.56
CA ASN A 47 -2.10 -7.66 -27.75
C ASN A 47 -3.54 -7.96 -28.25
N GLN A 48 -4.20 -8.96 -27.68
CA GLN A 48 -5.56 -9.29 -28.02
C GLN A 48 -6.51 -8.12 -27.69
N PRO A 49 -7.28 -7.60 -28.67
CA PRO A 49 -8.15 -6.46 -28.44
C PRO A 49 -9.43 -6.86 -27.70
N HIS A 50 -9.94 -5.96 -26.85
CA HIS A 50 -11.26 -5.98 -26.23
C HIS A 50 -11.50 -7.01 -25.12
N ILE A 51 -10.75 -8.09 -25.05
CA ILE A 51 -10.71 -9.05 -23.92
C ILE A 51 -9.31 -9.61 -23.78
N GLU A 52 -8.94 -10.05 -22.58
CA GLU A 52 -7.56 -10.41 -22.28
C GLU A 52 -7.18 -11.81 -22.76
N THR A 53 -8.17 -12.69 -22.93
CA THR A 53 -7.99 -14.07 -23.39
C THR A 53 -9.13 -14.47 -24.32
N ASN A 54 -9.02 -15.60 -25.00
CA ASN A 54 -10.20 -16.16 -25.64
C ASN A 54 -11.27 -16.45 -24.59
N PRO A 55 -12.56 -16.20 -24.89
CA PRO A 55 -13.63 -16.54 -23.98
C PRO A 55 -13.72 -18.03 -23.71
N ILE A 56 -14.19 -18.40 -22.54
CA ILE A 56 -14.37 -19.80 -22.10
C ILE A 56 -15.83 -20.13 -21.92
N HIS A 57 -16.17 -21.40 -22.13
CA HIS A 57 -17.50 -21.94 -21.84
C HIS A 57 -17.55 -22.47 -20.40
N VAL A 58 -18.52 -21.99 -19.62
CA VAL A 58 -18.80 -22.48 -18.26
C VAL A 58 -20.30 -22.69 -18.12
N GLY A 59 -20.74 -23.93 -18.26
CA GLY A 59 -22.16 -24.27 -18.44
C GLY A 59 -22.69 -23.59 -19.69
N ASP A 60 -23.82 -22.90 -19.58
CA ASP A 60 -24.47 -22.18 -20.68
C ASP A 60 -23.89 -20.77 -20.92
N ARG A 61 -22.90 -20.36 -20.14
CA ARG A 61 -22.26 -19.04 -20.26
C ARG A 61 -21.03 -19.10 -21.14
N TYR A 62 -20.88 -18.11 -22.01
CA TYR A 62 -19.66 -17.84 -22.76
C TYR A 62 -19.01 -16.59 -22.22
N ILE A 63 -17.93 -16.75 -21.45
CA ILE A 63 -17.38 -15.76 -20.52
C ILE A 63 -16.05 -15.23 -21.03
N GLY A 64 -15.91 -13.90 -21.06
CA GLY A 64 -14.64 -13.21 -21.25
C GLY A 64 -14.33 -12.29 -20.08
N PHE A 65 -13.11 -11.74 -20.04
CA PHE A 65 -12.77 -10.70 -19.06
C PHE A 65 -11.92 -9.59 -19.68
N GLN A 66 -12.00 -8.43 -19.04
CA GLN A 66 -11.15 -7.26 -19.27
C GLN A 66 -10.48 -6.84 -17.97
N SER A 67 -9.23 -6.45 -18.10
CA SER A 67 -8.41 -5.90 -17.01
C SER A 67 -8.15 -4.41 -17.27
N LYS A 68 -8.46 -3.56 -16.29
CA LYS A 68 -8.32 -2.11 -16.38
C LYS A 68 -7.60 -1.57 -15.15
N TYR A 69 -6.34 -1.24 -15.34
CA TYR A 69 -5.58 -0.53 -14.33
C TYR A 69 -5.76 0.98 -14.50
N TYR A 70 -6.15 1.64 -13.44
CA TYR A 70 -6.25 3.09 -13.35
C TYR A 70 -5.47 3.59 -12.14
N ALA A 71 -4.59 4.56 -12.36
CA ALA A 71 -3.84 5.20 -11.28
C ALA A 71 -4.78 5.95 -10.30
N ASP A 72 -4.30 6.21 -9.10
CA ASP A 72 -5.11 6.84 -8.03
C ASP A 72 -5.65 8.22 -8.38
N SER A 73 -4.97 8.96 -9.24
CA SER A 73 -5.41 10.26 -9.75
C SER A 73 -6.56 10.20 -10.76
N VAL A 74 -6.92 9.00 -11.26
CA VAL A 74 -7.95 8.86 -12.30
C VAL A 74 -9.35 8.82 -11.68
N THR A 75 -10.24 9.67 -12.17
CA THR A 75 -11.67 9.65 -11.83
C THR A 75 -12.41 8.63 -12.70
N MET A 76 -13.13 7.69 -12.12
CA MET A 76 -13.83 6.63 -12.85
C MET A 76 -14.87 7.17 -13.87
N SER A 77 -15.50 8.32 -13.58
CA SER A 77 -16.41 8.95 -14.54
C SER A 77 -15.76 9.36 -15.86
N SER A 78 -14.45 9.68 -15.86
CA SER A 78 -13.72 9.98 -17.09
C SER A 78 -13.46 8.75 -17.96
N LYS A 79 -13.69 7.55 -17.42
CA LYS A 79 -13.47 6.26 -18.08
C LYS A 79 -14.74 5.63 -18.66
N GLU A 80 -15.87 6.29 -18.52
CA GLU A 80 -17.18 5.80 -19.02
C GLU A 80 -17.12 5.36 -20.48
N GLN A 81 -16.62 6.21 -21.37
CA GLN A 81 -16.56 5.89 -22.80
C GLN A 81 -15.61 4.73 -23.13
N GLU A 82 -14.50 4.64 -22.41
CA GLU A 82 -13.55 3.53 -22.55
C GLU A 82 -14.20 2.20 -22.15
N LEU A 83 -14.94 2.18 -21.03
CA LEU A 83 -15.64 0.98 -20.56
C LEU A 83 -16.79 0.59 -21.49
N VAL A 84 -17.58 1.54 -21.97
CA VAL A 84 -18.62 1.31 -22.99
C VAL A 84 -18.00 0.75 -24.27
N GLY A 85 -16.89 1.34 -24.73
CA GLY A 85 -16.16 0.85 -25.90
C GLY A 85 -15.64 -0.59 -25.73
N ALA A 86 -15.21 -0.95 -24.53
CA ALA A 86 -14.77 -2.29 -24.19
C ALA A 86 -15.91 -3.32 -24.29
N VAL A 87 -17.10 -3.01 -23.76
CA VAL A 87 -18.28 -3.87 -23.88
C VAL A 87 -18.65 -4.10 -25.35
N LYS A 88 -18.78 -3.02 -26.12
CA LYS A 88 -19.13 -3.08 -27.55
C LYS A 88 -18.09 -3.88 -28.35
N GLY A 89 -16.81 -3.64 -28.08
CA GLY A 89 -15.72 -4.34 -28.75
C GLY A 89 -15.66 -5.83 -28.42
N ALA A 90 -15.95 -6.22 -27.19
CA ALA A 90 -16.02 -7.62 -26.78
C ALA A 90 -17.13 -8.38 -27.57
N VAL A 91 -18.33 -7.79 -27.68
CA VAL A 91 -19.44 -8.40 -28.47
C VAL A 91 -19.11 -8.48 -29.95
N GLN A 92 -18.56 -7.39 -30.49
CA GLN A 92 -18.20 -7.35 -31.91
C GLN A 92 -17.15 -8.42 -32.24
N ARG A 93 -16.20 -8.64 -31.38
CA ARG A 93 -15.10 -9.57 -31.58
C ARG A 93 -15.51 -11.02 -31.33
N TYR A 94 -16.37 -11.23 -30.34
CA TYR A 94 -16.85 -12.56 -29.94
C TYR A 94 -18.38 -12.58 -29.89
N PRO A 95 -19.03 -12.66 -31.06
CA PRO A 95 -20.48 -12.80 -31.14
C PRO A 95 -20.92 -14.05 -30.38
N GLY A 96 -21.80 -13.89 -29.42
CA GLY A 96 -22.26 -14.97 -28.54
C GLY A 96 -21.63 -14.93 -27.14
N ILE A 97 -20.70 -14.01 -26.82
CA ILE A 97 -20.30 -13.76 -25.44
C ILE A 97 -21.56 -13.40 -24.63
N THR A 98 -21.73 -14.04 -23.46
CA THR A 98 -22.90 -13.84 -22.61
C THR A 98 -22.55 -13.09 -21.33
N THR A 99 -21.31 -13.21 -20.88
CA THR A 99 -20.87 -12.60 -19.62
C THR A 99 -19.48 -11.99 -19.79
N LEU A 100 -19.33 -10.74 -19.34
CA LEU A 100 -18.06 -10.04 -19.36
C LEU A 100 -17.66 -9.61 -17.94
N TYR A 101 -16.53 -10.10 -17.48
CA TYR A 101 -15.93 -9.72 -16.22
C TYR A 101 -15.05 -8.49 -16.44
N PHE A 102 -15.30 -7.44 -15.65
CA PHE A 102 -14.42 -6.27 -15.56
C PHE A 102 -13.62 -6.31 -14.26
N TYR A 103 -12.32 -6.51 -14.36
CA TYR A 103 -11.38 -6.34 -13.28
C TYR A 103 -10.86 -4.89 -13.32
N ILE A 104 -11.15 -4.12 -12.27
CA ILE A 104 -10.83 -2.69 -12.18
C ILE A 104 -9.95 -2.47 -10.95
N SER A 105 -8.83 -1.74 -11.10
CA SER A 105 -7.92 -1.44 -9.99
C SER A 105 -8.43 -0.34 -9.03
N ARG A 106 -9.65 0.13 -9.19
CA ARG A 106 -10.25 1.23 -8.41
C ARG A 106 -11.59 0.83 -7.83
N GLU A 107 -11.83 1.21 -6.58
CA GLU A 107 -13.18 1.15 -6.00
C GLU A 107 -14.11 2.16 -6.67
N PHE A 108 -15.38 1.81 -6.75
CA PHE A 108 -16.39 2.72 -7.24
C PHE A 108 -16.89 3.63 -6.12
N SER A 109 -16.86 4.92 -6.36
CA SER A 109 -17.47 5.88 -5.44
C SER A 109 -18.98 5.86 -5.59
N PRO A 110 -19.75 5.84 -4.49
CA PRO A 110 -21.20 5.88 -4.58
C PRO A 110 -21.67 7.20 -5.20
N SER A 111 -22.85 7.18 -5.80
CA SER A 111 -23.51 8.39 -6.26
C SER A 111 -23.80 9.34 -5.08
N SER A 112 -23.66 10.64 -5.30
CA SER A 112 -24.05 11.66 -4.32
C SER A 112 -25.57 11.80 -4.14
N LYS A 113 -26.37 11.12 -4.96
CA LYS A 113 -27.84 11.16 -4.88
C LYS A 113 -28.33 10.23 -3.77
N LYS A 114 -29.19 10.76 -2.89
CA LYS A 114 -29.64 10.09 -1.67
C LYS A 114 -30.37 8.75 -1.91
N ASP A 115 -31.07 8.62 -3.01
CA ASP A 115 -31.90 7.45 -3.35
C ASP A 115 -31.26 6.54 -4.41
N ASP A 116 -30.01 6.77 -4.76
CA ASP A 116 -29.36 6.11 -5.86
C ASP A 116 -27.85 5.93 -5.62
N ILE A 117 -27.47 4.74 -5.16
CA ILE A 117 -26.10 4.43 -4.78
C ILE A 117 -25.19 4.24 -6.02
N MET A 118 -25.75 3.74 -7.13
CA MET A 118 -24.97 3.41 -8.31
C MET A 118 -24.54 4.67 -9.07
N PRO A 119 -23.23 4.87 -9.33
CA PRO A 119 -22.75 6.04 -10.06
C PRO A 119 -23.24 6.04 -11.53
N SER A 120 -23.40 7.24 -12.08
CA SER A 120 -23.98 7.43 -13.43
C SER A 120 -23.18 6.76 -14.53
N TYR A 121 -21.86 6.74 -14.44
CA TYR A 121 -21.00 6.06 -15.42
C TYR A 121 -21.21 4.54 -15.41
N GLN A 122 -21.35 3.94 -14.22
CA GLN A 122 -21.63 2.51 -14.10
C GLN A 122 -22.97 2.15 -14.73
N LYS A 123 -24.03 2.92 -14.42
CA LYS A 123 -25.36 2.72 -15.02
C LYS A 123 -25.34 2.74 -16.54
N LYS A 124 -24.58 3.67 -17.13
CA LYS A 124 -24.49 3.76 -18.59
C LYS A 124 -23.78 2.56 -19.20
N VAL A 125 -22.72 2.08 -18.55
CA VAL A 125 -22.01 0.88 -19.01
C VAL A 125 -22.90 -0.35 -18.91
N GLU A 126 -23.64 -0.50 -17.80
CA GLU A 126 -24.58 -1.60 -17.59
C GLU A 126 -25.78 -1.54 -18.57
N ALA A 127 -26.32 -0.35 -18.82
CA ALA A 127 -27.38 -0.19 -19.81
C ALA A 127 -26.95 -0.64 -21.22
N VAL A 128 -25.71 -0.26 -21.62
CA VAL A 128 -25.18 -0.71 -22.92
C VAL A 128 -24.97 -2.23 -22.95
N ALA A 129 -24.55 -2.82 -21.86
CA ALA A 129 -24.39 -4.26 -21.77
C ALA A 129 -25.73 -5.00 -21.84
N GLU A 130 -26.75 -4.47 -21.15
CA GLU A 130 -28.13 -4.98 -21.19
C GLU A 130 -28.72 -4.90 -22.62
N GLU A 131 -28.54 -3.75 -23.30
CA GLU A 131 -28.95 -3.60 -24.72
C GLU A 131 -28.31 -4.63 -25.65
N LEU A 132 -27.09 -5.05 -25.33
CA LEU A 132 -26.33 -6.03 -26.10
C LEU A 132 -26.55 -7.48 -25.63
N GLY A 133 -27.38 -7.70 -24.60
CA GLY A 133 -27.70 -9.01 -24.04
C GLY A 133 -26.52 -9.62 -23.23
N ILE A 134 -25.66 -8.80 -22.64
CA ILE A 134 -24.50 -9.24 -21.86
C ILE A 134 -24.70 -8.97 -20.38
N GLU A 135 -24.38 -9.94 -19.54
CA GLU A 135 -24.21 -9.79 -18.12
C GLU A 135 -22.82 -9.16 -17.82
N LEU A 136 -22.75 -8.08 -17.04
CA LEU A 136 -21.50 -7.54 -16.53
C LEU A 136 -21.26 -7.99 -15.10
N VAL A 137 -20.02 -8.44 -14.84
CA VAL A 137 -19.56 -8.78 -13.50
C VAL A 137 -18.38 -7.90 -13.15
N TRP A 138 -18.56 -7.01 -12.16
CA TRP A 138 -17.51 -6.14 -11.68
C TRP A 138 -16.65 -6.83 -10.62
N ARG A 139 -15.34 -6.70 -10.76
CA ARG A 139 -14.32 -7.13 -9.79
C ARG A 139 -13.44 -5.93 -9.48
N VAL A 140 -13.71 -5.28 -8.35
CA VAL A 140 -12.97 -4.13 -7.84
C VAL A 140 -12.00 -4.58 -6.72
N PRO A 141 -11.10 -3.74 -6.21
CA PRO A 141 -10.10 -4.12 -5.21
C PRO A 141 -10.64 -4.95 -4.05
N SER A 142 -11.75 -4.56 -3.45
CA SER A 142 -12.37 -5.31 -2.35
C SER A 142 -12.75 -6.77 -2.71
N ASN A 143 -13.16 -7.02 -3.95
CA ASN A 143 -13.42 -8.38 -4.43
C ASN A 143 -12.13 -9.18 -4.62
N LEU A 144 -11.10 -8.53 -5.19
CA LEU A 144 -9.78 -9.14 -5.40
C LEU A 144 -9.10 -9.48 -4.07
N GLU A 145 -9.16 -8.56 -3.12
CA GLU A 145 -8.65 -8.75 -1.77
C GLU A 145 -9.35 -9.91 -1.05
N ALA A 146 -10.69 -9.94 -1.12
CA ALA A 146 -11.45 -11.02 -0.52
C ALA A 146 -11.06 -12.39 -1.09
N GLN A 147 -10.89 -12.50 -2.42
CA GLN A 147 -10.45 -13.72 -3.09
C GLN A 147 -9.04 -14.11 -2.66
N LEU A 148 -8.09 -13.18 -2.71
CA LEU A 148 -6.68 -13.40 -2.33
C LEU A 148 -6.51 -13.77 -0.85
N MET A 149 -7.39 -13.28 0.02
CA MET A 149 -7.30 -13.51 1.47
C MET A 149 -7.98 -14.81 1.91
N GLN A 150 -9.08 -15.17 1.26
CA GLN A 150 -9.86 -16.33 1.66
C GLN A 150 -9.33 -17.63 1.05
N ASP A 151 -8.76 -17.55 -0.14
CA ASP A 151 -8.27 -18.75 -0.83
C ASP A 151 -6.77 -18.97 -0.58
N ARG A 152 -6.46 -20.06 0.13
CA ARG A 152 -5.06 -20.46 0.42
C ARG A 152 -4.28 -20.81 -0.83
N GLN A 153 -4.91 -21.26 -1.90
CA GLN A 153 -4.24 -21.59 -3.16
C GLN A 153 -3.67 -20.33 -3.84
N LEU A 154 -4.24 -19.15 -3.55
CA LEU A 154 -3.76 -17.87 -4.05
C LEU A 154 -2.62 -17.24 -3.21
N THR A 155 -2.09 -17.96 -2.22
CA THR A 155 -0.98 -17.45 -1.39
C THR A 155 0.25 -17.08 -2.23
N ILE A 156 0.60 -17.91 -3.22
CA ILE A 156 1.73 -17.61 -4.13
C ILE A 156 1.45 -16.36 -4.93
N CYS A 157 0.24 -16.24 -5.50
CA CYS A 157 -0.18 -15.06 -6.24
C CYS A 157 -0.09 -13.80 -5.37
N ARG A 158 -0.62 -13.85 -4.16
CA ARG A 158 -0.52 -12.75 -3.18
C ARG A 158 0.93 -12.36 -2.90
N ASN A 159 1.81 -13.33 -2.66
CA ASN A 159 3.20 -13.06 -2.37
C ASN A 159 3.93 -12.45 -3.58
N VAL A 160 3.69 -12.98 -4.77
CA VAL A 160 4.33 -12.48 -6.00
C VAL A 160 3.93 -11.04 -6.29
N PHE A 161 2.67 -10.67 -6.10
CA PHE A 161 2.18 -9.35 -6.52
C PHE A 161 2.23 -8.29 -5.42
N PHE A 162 2.15 -8.67 -4.14
CA PHE A 162 1.93 -7.73 -3.04
C PHE A 162 2.98 -7.80 -1.92
N GLN A 163 3.99 -8.66 -2.04
CA GLN A 163 5.12 -8.66 -1.11
C GLN A 163 6.31 -7.94 -1.72
N VAL A 164 6.98 -7.19 -0.87
CA VAL A 164 8.29 -6.62 -1.15
C VAL A 164 9.34 -7.74 -1.07
N ASP A 165 10.51 -7.54 -1.66
CA ASP A 165 11.64 -8.47 -1.57
C ASP A 165 11.89 -8.90 -0.12
N SER A 166 12.27 -10.17 0.08
CA SER A 166 12.49 -10.74 1.41
C SER A 166 13.59 -10.03 2.19
N ALA A 167 14.62 -9.54 1.52
CA ALA A 167 15.70 -8.79 2.13
C ALA A 167 15.19 -7.44 2.66
N VAL A 168 14.39 -6.72 1.86
CA VAL A 168 13.74 -5.47 2.25
C VAL A 168 12.79 -5.70 3.42
N GLN A 169 11.98 -6.76 3.37
CA GLN A 169 11.07 -7.10 4.45
C GLN A 169 11.83 -7.38 5.76
N THR A 170 12.91 -8.17 5.70
CA THR A 170 13.76 -8.46 6.86
C THR A 170 14.36 -7.19 7.45
N CYS A 171 14.88 -6.30 6.60
CA CYS A 171 15.40 -5.01 7.05
C CYS A 171 14.31 -4.17 7.73
N CYS A 172 13.13 -4.06 7.14
CA CYS A 172 12.00 -3.35 7.73
C CYS A 172 11.58 -3.95 9.09
N GLU A 173 11.56 -5.27 9.22
CA GLU A 173 11.27 -5.95 10.49
C GLU A 173 12.34 -5.65 11.55
N ASN A 174 13.62 -5.62 11.18
CA ASN A 174 14.72 -5.27 12.07
C ASN A 174 14.66 -3.78 12.48
N LEU A 175 14.31 -2.88 11.58
CA LEU A 175 14.07 -1.47 11.90
C LEU A 175 12.89 -1.27 12.87
N VAL A 176 11.81 -2.04 12.71
CA VAL A 176 10.68 -2.05 13.66
C VAL A 176 11.13 -2.58 15.02
N LYS A 177 11.98 -3.60 15.06
CA LYS A 177 12.56 -4.12 16.30
C LYS A 177 13.44 -3.08 16.97
N HIS A 178 14.35 -2.45 16.22
CA HIS A 178 15.20 -1.38 16.72
C HIS A 178 14.40 -0.20 17.32
N LYS A 179 13.34 0.23 16.64
CA LYS A 179 12.40 1.20 17.19
C LYS A 179 11.85 0.77 18.55
N ARG A 180 11.42 -0.48 18.69
CA ARG A 180 10.92 -1.01 19.96
C ARG A 180 12.01 -0.94 21.04
N GLU A 181 13.23 -1.34 20.73
CA GLU A 181 14.37 -1.29 21.67
C GLU A 181 14.66 0.14 22.16
N ILE A 182 14.49 1.17 21.30
CA ILE A 182 14.61 2.57 21.71
C ILE A 182 13.53 2.95 22.75
N PHE A 183 12.28 2.48 22.56
CA PHE A 183 11.15 2.86 23.40
C PHE A 183 10.83 1.92 24.56
N ASP A 184 11.32 0.68 24.56
CA ASP A 184 10.99 -0.32 25.60
C ASP A 184 11.43 0.09 27.00
N HIS A 185 12.53 0.85 27.10
CA HIS A 185 13.05 1.36 28.38
C HIS A 185 12.42 2.68 28.83
N ILE A 186 11.54 3.25 28.00
CA ILE A 186 10.90 4.52 28.30
C ILE A 186 9.57 4.24 29.00
N HIS A 187 9.47 4.68 30.25
CA HIS A 187 8.26 4.56 31.04
C HIS A 187 7.41 5.83 30.92
N THR A 188 6.14 5.65 30.58
CA THR A 188 5.14 6.74 30.56
C THR A 188 4.35 6.81 31.86
N SER A 189 4.56 5.85 32.77
CA SER A 189 4.01 5.81 34.11
C SER A 189 5.06 5.42 35.13
N VAL A 190 4.87 5.83 36.37
CA VAL A 190 5.70 5.44 37.53
C VAL A 190 4.83 4.65 38.48
N ARG A 191 5.30 3.49 38.88
CA ARG A 191 4.62 2.70 39.92
C ARG A 191 4.95 3.23 41.30
N TYR A 192 3.91 3.71 41.97
CA TYR A 192 4.02 4.14 43.36
C TYR A 192 3.07 3.34 44.24
N ARG A 193 3.61 2.51 45.13
CA ARG A 193 2.89 1.50 45.92
C ARG A 193 2.17 0.51 45.03
N GLU A 194 0.84 0.44 45.04
CA GLU A 194 0.02 -0.44 44.22
C GLU A 194 -0.63 0.28 43.04
N ASN A 195 -0.35 1.57 42.84
CA ASN A 195 -0.94 2.41 41.79
C ASN A 195 0.09 2.79 40.74
N ASP A 196 -0.29 2.68 39.48
CA ASP A 196 0.47 3.27 38.38
C ASP A 196 0.03 4.71 38.19
N ILE A 197 1.00 5.63 38.38
CA ILE A 197 0.77 7.06 38.18
C ILE A 197 1.28 7.39 36.76
N THR A 198 0.34 7.73 35.89
CA THR A 198 0.69 8.21 34.54
C THR A 198 1.34 9.58 34.65
N LEU A 199 2.49 9.74 34.02
CA LEU A 199 3.16 11.05 33.97
C LEU A 199 2.41 11.92 32.95
N GLU A 200 1.87 13.04 33.42
CA GLU A 200 1.28 14.04 32.55
C GLU A 200 2.40 14.78 31.82
N HIS A 201 2.41 14.64 30.49
CA HIS A 201 3.27 15.41 29.61
C HIS A 201 2.47 16.53 28.94
N ILE A 202 3.18 17.52 28.41
CA ILE A 202 2.57 18.56 27.58
C ILE A 202 1.79 17.87 26.46
N GLN A 203 0.52 18.19 26.30
CA GLN A 203 -0.28 17.69 25.19
C GLN A 203 0.21 18.34 23.89
N LEU A 204 0.92 17.57 23.07
CA LEU A 204 1.26 17.94 21.71
C LEU A 204 0.22 17.32 20.76
N ASP A 205 -0.39 18.16 19.94
CA ASP A 205 -1.28 17.71 18.88
C ASP A 205 -0.45 17.33 17.66
N LEU A 206 -0.03 16.06 17.62
CA LEU A 206 0.71 15.51 16.48
C LEU A 206 -0.11 15.57 15.19
N SER A 207 -1.43 15.43 15.27
CA SER A 207 -2.31 15.50 14.10
C SER A 207 -2.27 16.89 13.46
N SER A 208 -2.23 17.95 14.27
CA SER A 208 -2.07 19.31 13.77
C SER A 208 -0.73 19.52 13.07
N PHE A 209 0.36 18.98 13.63
CA PHE A 209 1.67 19.01 12.98
C PHE A 209 1.67 18.24 11.65
N LEU A 210 1.17 17.00 11.64
CA LEU A 210 1.15 16.15 10.44
C LEU A 210 0.28 16.72 9.30
N ASN A 211 -0.72 17.54 9.63
CA ASN A 211 -1.57 18.24 8.65
C ASN A 211 -1.05 19.63 8.26
N SER A 212 0.08 20.06 8.79
CA SER A 212 0.70 21.36 8.47
C SER A 212 1.76 21.22 7.38
N ASP A 213 2.22 22.35 6.83
CA ASP A 213 3.35 22.40 5.90
C ASP A 213 4.71 22.24 6.60
N ALA A 214 4.74 22.08 7.93
CA ALA A 214 5.95 21.94 8.70
C ALA A 214 6.55 20.53 8.53
N VAL A 215 7.81 20.47 8.13
CA VAL A 215 8.53 19.21 7.87
C VAL A 215 9.27 18.72 9.13
N ILE A 216 9.63 19.60 10.04
CA ILE A 216 10.43 19.30 11.24
C ILE A 216 9.69 19.72 12.49
N LEU A 217 9.56 18.80 13.44
CA LEU A 217 9.10 19.05 14.80
C LEU A 217 10.30 18.90 15.77
N LEU A 218 10.74 19.98 16.36
CA LEU A 218 11.79 19.97 17.37
C LEU A 218 11.17 19.93 18.78
N ILE A 219 11.53 18.91 19.55
CA ILE A 219 11.12 18.77 20.96
C ILE A 219 12.33 19.05 21.83
N ASP A 220 12.36 20.25 22.44
CA ASP A 220 13.42 20.69 23.31
C ASP A 220 13.00 20.66 24.80
N GLY A 221 13.98 20.56 25.68
CA GLY A 221 13.79 20.57 27.13
C GLY A 221 14.99 20.00 27.90
N ALA A 222 15.02 20.23 29.19
CA ALA A 222 16.10 19.75 30.07
C ALA A 222 16.25 18.23 30.04
N ALA A 223 17.43 17.72 30.39
CA ALA A 223 17.64 16.29 30.56
C ALA A 223 16.67 15.75 31.62
N GLY A 224 16.05 14.59 31.33
CA GLY A 224 15.07 13.99 32.24
C GLY A 224 13.67 14.63 32.24
N SER A 225 13.40 15.62 31.37
CA SER A 225 12.08 16.29 31.29
C SER A 225 10.99 15.46 30.65
N GLY A 226 11.27 14.22 30.21
CA GLY A 226 10.28 13.31 29.61
C GLY A 226 10.10 13.45 28.11
N LYS A 227 11.01 14.09 27.36
CA LYS A 227 10.92 14.25 25.91
C LYS A 227 10.66 12.94 25.17
N SER A 228 11.45 11.92 25.45
CA SER A 228 11.31 10.62 24.78
C SER A 228 10.03 9.89 25.22
N ALA A 229 9.55 10.10 26.46
CA ALA A 229 8.26 9.57 26.90
C ALA A 229 7.08 10.25 26.19
N LEU A 230 7.18 11.55 25.94
CA LEU A 230 6.22 12.30 25.13
C LEU A 230 6.17 11.73 23.70
N VAL A 231 7.32 11.52 23.06
CA VAL A 231 7.38 10.93 21.72
C VAL A 231 6.75 9.53 21.71
N LYS A 232 7.04 8.70 22.72
CA LYS A 232 6.42 7.38 22.85
C LYS A 232 4.89 7.47 22.91
N GLN A 233 4.33 8.37 23.71
CA GLN A 233 2.89 8.60 23.79
C GLN A 233 2.30 9.07 22.44
N LEU A 234 3.00 9.97 21.75
CA LEU A 234 2.58 10.43 20.44
C LEU A 234 2.55 9.29 19.40
N THR A 235 3.55 8.41 19.45
CA THR A 235 3.65 7.28 18.51
C THR A 235 2.64 6.18 18.78
N ASP A 236 2.22 5.99 20.03
CA ASP A 236 1.17 5.03 20.40
C ASP A 236 -0.20 5.43 19.82
N GLY A 237 -0.37 6.72 19.46
CA GLY A 237 -1.56 7.25 18.79
C GLY A 237 -1.52 7.21 17.26
N LEU A 238 -0.39 6.82 16.64
CA LEU A 238 -0.29 6.74 15.19
C LEU A 238 -1.01 5.51 14.65
N THR A 239 -1.65 5.69 13.49
CA THR A 239 -2.33 4.59 12.80
C THR A 239 -1.35 3.57 12.24
N ASN A 240 -1.83 2.37 11.93
CA ASN A 240 -1.03 1.30 11.31
C ASN A 240 -0.48 1.66 9.92
N ASP A 241 -1.02 2.71 9.29
CA ASP A 241 -0.63 3.16 7.96
C ASP A 241 0.51 4.19 7.99
N CYS A 242 1.03 4.50 9.19
CA CYS A 242 2.16 5.38 9.38
C CYS A 242 3.48 4.60 9.36
N ALA A 243 4.37 4.96 8.44
CA ALA A 243 5.76 4.51 8.48
C ALA A 243 6.54 5.34 9.52
N PHE A 244 6.86 4.71 10.64
CA PHE A 244 7.61 5.34 11.72
C PHE A 244 8.97 4.67 11.88
N LEU A 245 10.04 5.42 11.61
CA LEU A 245 11.43 5.03 11.84
C LEU A 245 11.99 5.80 13.02
N ALA A 246 12.80 5.14 13.85
CA ALA A 246 13.44 5.75 15.00
C ALA A 246 14.90 5.36 15.05
N PHE A 247 15.76 6.35 15.25
CA PHE A 247 17.20 6.18 15.41
C PHE A 247 17.71 7.05 16.55
N LYS A 248 18.83 6.64 17.15
CA LYS A 248 19.64 7.52 17.99
C LYS A 248 20.61 8.28 17.09
N SER A 249 21.05 9.46 17.49
CA SER A 249 22.09 10.19 16.76
C SER A 249 23.34 9.35 16.50
N THR A 250 23.69 8.47 17.44
CA THR A 250 24.82 7.54 17.30
C THR A 250 24.64 6.48 16.24
N ASP A 251 23.40 6.16 15.85
CA ASP A 251 23.12 5.17 14.77
C ASP A 251 23.38 5.79 13.39
N LEU A 252 23.33 7.12 13.32
CA LEU A 252 23.55 7.92 12.11
C LEU A 252 25.00 8.39 11.96
N ASP A 253 25.83 8.23 13.02
CA ASP A 253 27.23 8.61 13.03
C ASP A 253 28.10 7.49 12.42
N VAL A 254 27.99 7.31 11.12
CA VAL A 254 28.68 6.26 10.35
C VAL A 254 29.60 6.89 9.29
N ASN A 255 30.73 6.25 9.07
CA ASN A 255 31.76 6.75 8.15
C ASN A 255 31.34 6.67 6.65
N ASP A 256 30.35 5.84 6.34
CA ASP A 256 29.84 5.68 4.98
C ASP A 256 28.34 5.40 5.05
N ILE A 257 27.57 6.08 4.23
CA ILE A 257 26.12 5.91 4.12
C ILE A 257 25.71 4.48 3.78
N LEU A 258 26.55 3.74 3.05
CA LEU A 258 26.31 2.33 2.74
C LEU A 258 26.34 1.45 3.99
N ASN A 259 27.01 1.89 5.06
CA ASN A 259 27.11 1.15 6.32
C ASN A 259 25.97 1.46 7.28
N PHE A 260 25.16 2.46 7.00
CA PHE A 260 24.05 2.87 7.88
C PHE A 260 23.07 1.75 8.16
N LEU A 261 22.67 1.01 7.15
CA LEU A 261 21.68 -0.06 7.29
C LEU A 261 22.26 -1.43 7.58
N THR A 262 23.59 -1.59 7.56
CA THR A 262 24.26 -2.87 7.81
C THR A 262 23.78 -3.59 9.09
N PRO A 263 23.50 -2.89 10.22
CA PRO A 263 22.97 -3.55 11.42
C PRO A 263 21.55 -4.12 11.24
N TYR A 264 20.81 -3.65 10.25
CA TYR A 264 19.41 -4.03 10.02
C TYR A 264 19.25 -4.98 8.84
N GLY A 265 20.20 -5.01 7.89
CA GLY A 265 20.20 -5.89 6.72
C GLY A 265 21.18 -5.42 5.65
N GLU A 266 21.44 -6.29 4.67
CA GLU A 266 22.32 -5.97 3.53
C GLU A 266 21.53 -5.23 2.43
N LEU A 267 21.05 -4.05 2.75
CA LEU A 267 20.29 -3.20 1.82
C LEU A 267 20.94 -1.83 1.65
N ASN A 268 20.68 -1.27 0.51
CA ASN A 268 20.97 0.11 0.22
C ASN A 268 19.87 1.03 0.83
N LEU A 269 20.28 2.22 1.25
CA LEU A 269 19.38 3.18 1.89
C LEU A 269 18.21 3.58 0.97
N ASP A 270 18.44 3.70 -0.35
CA ASP A 270 17.41 4.08 -1.30
C ASP A 270 16.27 3.06 -1.36
N GLU A 271 16.56 1.75 -1.26
CA GLU A 271 15.54 0.71 -1.21
C GLU A 271 14.64 0.81 0.03
N VAL A 272 15.22 1.16 1.19
CA VAL A 272 14.45 1.38 2.42
C VAL A 272 13.64 2.66 2.34
N ILE A 273 14.21 3.73 1.80
CA ILE A 273 13.50 5.00 1.59
C ILE A 273 12.32 4.81 0.64
N ASP A 274 12.48 4.04 -0.42
CA ASP A 274 11.41 3.75 -1.36
C ASP A 274 10.24 3.01 -0.68
N VAL A 275 10.54 2.05 0.20
CA VAL A 275 9.50 1.39 1.01
C VAL A 275 8.87 2.35 2.02
N TYR A 276 9.67 3.19 2.67
CA TYR A 276 9.19 4.21 3.59
C TYR A 276 8.25 5.21 2.89
N LYS A 277 8.54 5.57 1.64
CA LYS A 277 7.70 6.45 0.81
C LYS A 277 6.37 5.84 0.38
N MET A 278 6.16 4.53 0.55
CA MET A 278 4.86 3.89 0.27
C MET A 278 3.78 4.20 1.31
N ALA A 279 4.15 4.68 2.49
CA ALA A 279 3.19 5.05 3.52
C ALA A 279 2.67 6.47 3.31
N ASP A 280 1.36 6.67 3.57
CA ASP A 280 0.73 7.98 3.46
C ASP A 280 1.28 8.98 4.49
N THR A 281 1.53 8.50 5.70
CA THR A 281 2.16 9.27 6.78
C THR A 281 3.54 8.70 7.08
N ARG A 282 4.56 9.56 7.11
CA ARG A 282 5.96 9.18 7.31
C ARG A 282 6.55 9.99 8.44
N VAL A 283 7.15 9.33 9.40
CA VAL A 283 7.80 9.96 10.54
C VAL A 283 9.19 9.37 10.76
N LEU A 284 10.20 10.20 10.74
CA LEU A 284 11.55 9.88 11.15
C LEU A 284 11.82 10.55 12.51
N TYR A 285 12.05 9.74 13.53
CA TYR A 285 12.41 10.23 14.87
C TYR A 285 13.91 10.03 15.11
N ILE A 286 14.56 11.08 15.61
CA ILE A 286 15.95 11.03 16.02
C ILE A 286 16.06 11.39 17.49
N ASP A 287 16.48 10.43 18.31
CA ASP A 287 16.72 10.62 19.74
C ASP A 287 18.10 11.25 19.96
N ALA A 288 18.16 12.16 20.93
CA ALA A 288 19.37 12.89 21.30
C ALA A 288 20.01 13.64 20.10
N ALA A 289 19.17 14.35 19.30
CA ALA A 289 19.62 15.08 18.11
C ALA A 289 20.71 16.14 18.40
N GLU A 290 20.78 16.64 19.64
CA GLU A 290 21.84 17.56 20.08
C GLU A 290 23.25 16.97 20.00
N LYS A 291 23.37 15.63 19.96
CA LYS A 291 24.66 14.95 19.79
C LYS A 291 25.22 15.08 18.38
N PHE A 292 24.44 15.52 17.40
CA PHE A 292 24.91 15.80 16.05
C PHE A 292 26.20 16.64 16.06
N PHE A 293 26.27 17.66 16.91
CA PHE A 293 27.43 18.57 16.99
C PHE A 293 28.72 17.91 17.51
N ILE A 294 28.65 16.69 18.04
CA ILE A 294 29.80 15.92 18.51
C ILE A 294 30.00 14.62 17.72
N CYS A 295 29.18 14.38 16.68
CA CYS A 295 29.36 13.27 15.77
C CYS A 295 30.65 13.42 14.96
N GLU A 296 31.32 12.30 14.68
CA GLU A 296 32.55 12.27 13.89
C GLU A 296 32.25 12.45 12.40
N TYR A 297 31.11 11.93 11.94
CA TYR A 297 30.73 11.88 10.52
C TYR A 297 29.48 12.73 10.24
N GLN A 298 29.54 14.01 10.54
CA GLN A 298 28.41 14.94 10.38
C GLN A 298 27.90 15.04 8.95
N GLU A 299 28.78 15.00 7.96
CA GLU A 299 28.38 15.06 6.53
C GLU A 299 27.54 13.84 6.13
N THR A 300 27.91 12.65 6.60
CA THR A 300 27.15 11.43 6.34
C THR A 300 25.79 11.45 7.07
N PHE A 301 25.77 11.96 8.29
CA PHE A 301 24.53 12.16 9.04
C PHE A 301 23.56 13.10 8.30
N GLU A 302 24.07 14.25 7.81
CA GLU A 302 23.28 15.20 7.02
C GLU A 302 22.77 14.57 5.71
N ASP A 303 23.59 13.81 5.01
CA ASP A 303 23.18 13.14 3.75
C ASP A 303 22.06 12.12 4.00
N ILE A 304 22.15 11.33 5.08
CA ILE A 304 21.10 10.41 5.49
C ILE A 304 19.77 11.15 5.70
N LEU A 305 19.80 12.25 6.48
CA LEU A 305 18.62 13.07 6.73
C LEU A 305 18.02 13.63 5.45
N ASN A 306 18.85 14.20 4.60
CA ASN A 306 18.41 14.81 3.35
C ASN A 306 17.71 13.79 2.43
N ARG A 307 18.20 12.55 2.39
CA ARG A 307 17.58 11.47 1.61
C ARG A 307 16.21 11.05 2.16
N PHE A 308 16.03 11.07 3.49
CA PHE A 308 14.72 10.80 4.08
C PHE A 308 13.73 11.96 3.88
N MET A 309 14.20 13.19 3.76
CA MET A 309 13.37 14.38 3.55
C MET A 309 13.01 14.63 2.08
N ALA A 310 13.77 14.07 1.15
CA ALA A 310 13.53 14.19 -0.30
C ALA A 310 12.38 13.29 -0.77
#